data_dc88da69fc4cec55f6c8917db28e316a
#
_entry.id   dc88da69fc4cec55f6c8917db28e316a
#
_cell.length_a   1.000
_cell.length_b   1.000
_cell.length_c   1.000
_cell.angle_alpha   90.00
_cell.angle_beta   90.00
_cell.angle_gamma   90.00
#
_symmetry.space_group_name_H-M   'P 1'
#
loop_
_entity.id
_entity.type
_entity.pdbx_description
1 polymer ?
#
loop_
_entity_poly.entity_id
_entity_poly.type
_entity_poly.pdbx_seq_one_letter_code
_entity_poly.pdbx_strand_id
1 'polypeptide(L)'
;CASMSISGNGLYLIFRIAHPDMHLAQFDALVREIYEKTGLVADQGCCDVCRLRGASYDAYPYINPHAKPYRGVLKERTARAKVRTAREKELLDEKVYKLIKKIREEKKDITDDYHDWYCIGCALAHEYGKEEGLRLFHLVSMHSKKYYPTECDQQFAKCLRSRKIGIETFLWICKKHGVTF
;
A
#
# COMPACT_ATOMS: atom_id res chain seq x y z
N CYS A 1 -24.70 3.53 -13.70
CA CYS A 1 -25.05 4.87 -13.22
C CYS A 1 -23.81 5.75 -13.24
N ALA A 2 -23.93 6.98 -13.66
CA ALA A 2 -22.93 8.02 -13.52
C ALA A 2 -23.59 9.25 -12.89
N SER A 3 -22.92 9.86 -11.92
CA SER A 3 -23.46 11.01 -11.20
C SER A 3 -22.35 11.85 -10.58
N MET A 4 -22.64 13.07 -10.22
CA MET A 4 -21.70 13.98 -9.59
C MET A 4 -21.36 13.56 -8.16
N SER A 5 -20.11 13.79 -7.74
CA SER A 5 -19.69 13.58 -6.37
C SER A 5 -20.29 14.61 -5.42
N ILE A 6 -20.23 14.34 -4.11
CA ILE A 6 -20.76 15.21 -3.05
C ILE A 6 -20.16 16.62 -3.08
N SER A 7 -18.87 16.74 -3.48
CA SER A 7 -18.19 18.02 -3.61
C SER A 7 -18.51 18.80 -4.87
N GLY A 8 -19.26 18.20 -5.81
CA GLY A 8 -19.54 18.79 -7.11
C GLY A 8 -18.37 18.80 -8.10
N ASN A 9 -17.16 18.44 -7.66
CA ASN A 9 -15.93 18.54 -8.47
C ASN A 9 -15.47 17.20 -9.05
N GLY A 10 -16.22 16.14 -8.85
CA GLY A 10 -15.88 14.81 -9.32
C GLY A 10 -17.08 14.06 -9.86
N LEU A 11 -16.79 12.98 -10.56
CA LEU A 11 -17.77 12.05 -11.09
C LEU A 11 -17.61 10.70 -10.39
N TYR A 12 -18.72 10.02 -10.12
CA TYR A 12 -18.66 8.62 -9.74
C TYR A 12 -19.43 7.74 -10.72
N LEU A 13 -18.97 6.53 -10.84
CA LEU A 13 -19.54 5.53 -11.72
C LEU A 13 -19.91 4.29 -10.90
N ILE A 14 -21.11 3.76 -11.11
CA ILE A 14 -21.56 2.52 -10.51
C ILE A 14 -21.80 1.50 -11.61
N PHE A 15 -21.08 0.39 -11.54
CA PHE A 15 -21.21 -0.73 -12.46
C PHE A 15 -21.74 -1.97 -11.74
N ARG A 16 -22.64 -2.68 -12.37
CA ARG A 16 -22.98 -4.03 -11.97
C ARG A 16 -21.86 -4.96 -12.44
N ILE A 17 -21.32 -5.80 -11.58
CA ILE A 17 -20.28 -6.78 -11.92
C ILE A 17 -20.85 -8.18 -12.02
N ALA A 18 -20.29 -9.02 -12.92
CA ALA A 18 -20.77 -10.37 -13.15
C ALA A 18 -20.19 -11.42 -12.19
N HIS A 19 -19.01 -11.14 -11.60
CA HIS A 19 -18.28 -12.08 -10.74
C HIS A 19 -17.88 -11.39 -9.42
N PRO A 20 -18.81 -11.31 -8.44
CA PRO A 20 -18.55 -10.62 -7.16
C PRO A 20 -17.39 -11.21 -6.37
N ASP A 21 -17.14 -12.52 -6.50
CA ASP A 21 -16.00 -13.26 -5.93
C ASP A 21 -14.64 -12.81 -6.47
N MET A 22 -14.63 -12.23 -7.69
CA MET A 22 -13.44 -11.68 -8.33
C MET A 22 -13.49 -10.15 -8.43
N HIS A 23 -14.15 -9.46 -7.49
CA HIS A 23 -14.42 -8.02 -7.60
C HIS A 23 -13.17 -7.17 -7.83
N LEU A 24 -12.03 -7.48 -7.20
CA LEU A 24 -10.78 -6.75 -7.40
C LEU A 24 -10.27 -6.87 -8.85
N ALA A 25 -10.30 -8.09 -9.39
CA ALA A 25 -9.86 -8.34 -10.77
C ALA A 25 -10.80 -7.69 -11.80
N GLN A 26 -12.10 -7.60 -11.47
CA GLN A 26 -13.07 -6.88 -12.28
C GLN A 26 -12.93 -5.35 -12.14
N PHE A 27 -12.65 -4.86 -10.92
CA PHE A 27 -12.36 -3.45 -10.68
C PHE A 27 -11.13 -2.99 -11.48
N ASP A 28 -10.02 -3.74 -11.40
CA ASP A 28 -8.80 -3.41 -12.14
C ASP A 28 -9.01 -3.42 -13.66
N ALA A 29 -9.77 -4.39 -14.17
CA ALA A 29 -10.13 -4.46 -15.58
C ALA A 29 -10.97 -3.25 -16.02
N LEU A 30 -11.95 -2.87 -15.20
CA LEU A 30 -12.83 -1.75 -15.46
C LEU A 30 -12.08 -0.41 -15.45
N VAL A 31 -11.23 -0.19 -14.46
CA VAL A 31 -10.38 1.00 -14.35
C VAL A 31 -9.49 1.15 -15.58
N ARG A 32 -8.87 0.06 -16.01
CA ARG A 32 -8.04 0.04 -17.22
C ARG A 32 -8.85 0.37 -18.48
N GLU A 33 -10.03 -0.24 -18.63
CA GLU A 33 -10.89 0.00 -19.79
C GLU A 33 -11.42 1.43 -19.84
N ILE A 34 -11.76 2.02 -18.67
CA ILE A 34 -12.15 3.43 -18.57
C ILE A 34 -10.99 4.31 -19.02
N TYR A 35 -9.79 4.06 -18.52
CA TYR A 35 -8.60 4.83 -18.91
C TYR A 35 -8.31 4.72 -20.42
N GLU A 36 -8.34 3.52 -20.98
CA GLU A 36 -8.10 3.29 -22.41
C GLU A 36 -9.13 3.99 -23.32
N LYS A 37 -10.38 4.07 -22.87
CA LYS A 37 -11.48 4.68 -23.66
C LYS A 37 -11.62 6.19 -23.46
N THR A 38 -11.28 6.71 -22.31
CA THR A 38 -11.61 8.09 -21.92
C THR A 38 -10.41 8.93 -21.49
N GLY A 39 -9.28 8.31 -21.19
CA GLY A 39 -8.13 8.97 -20.56
C GLY A 39 -8.35 9.33 -19.08
N LEU A 40 -9.51 9.02 -18.50
CA LEU A 40 -9.80 9.34 -17.10
C LEU A 40 -9.15 8.36 -16.15
N VAL A 41 -8.51 8.89 -15.12
CA VAL A 41 -7.86 8.11 -14.05
C VAL A 41 -8.86 7.91 -12.92
N ALA A 42 -9.22 6.66 -12.63
CA ALA A 42 -10.08 6.32 -11.51
C ALA A 42 -9.28 6.25 -10.19
N ASP A 43 -9.95 6.60 -9.08
CA ASP A 43 -9.38 6.47 -7.74
C ASP A 43 -9.21 4.99 -7.39
N GLN A 44 -7.95 4.56 -7.31
CA GLN A 44 -7.57 3.18 -6.96
C GLN A 44 -8.00 2.80 -5.53
N GLY A 45 -8.18 3.76 -4.64
CA GLY A 45 -8.69 3.55 -3.30
C GLY A 45 -10.16 3.10 -3.25
N CYS A 46 -10.90 3.17 -4.37
CA CYS A 46 -12.31 2.75 -4.45
C CYS A 46 -12.50 1.25 -4.70
N CYS A 47 -11.46 0.44 -4.61
CA CYS A 47 -11.53 -1.02 -4.81
C CYS A 47 -12.09 -1.81 -3.62
N ASP A 48 -12.31 -1.17 -2.48
CA ASP A 48 -12.75 -1.82 -1.24
C ASP A 48 -14.27 -2.05 -1.24
N VAL A 49 -14.69 -3.29 -0.99
CA VAL A 49 -16.12 -3.68 -0.89
C VAL A 49 -16.82 -3.11 0.35
N CYS A 50 -16.07 -2.72 1.37
CA CYS A 50 -16.60 -2.17 2.61
C CYS A 50 -16.68 -0.64 2.60
N ARG A 51 -16.28 0.02 1.51
CA ARG A 51 -16.24 1.48 1.46
C ARG A 51 -17.64 2.07 1.44
N LEU A 52 -17.97 2.81 2.48
CA LEU A 52 -19.18 3.62 2.53
C LEU A 52 -19.02 4.84 1.64
N ARG A 53 -20.11 5.22 1.02
CA ARG A 53 -20.19 6.42 0.21
C ARG A 53 -21.33 7.30 0.71
N GLY A 54 -21.06 8.60 0.87
CA GLY A 54 -22.09 9.60 1.13
C GLY A 54 -23.03 9.76 -0.08
N ALA A 55 -24.30 9.95 0.17
CA ALA A 55 -25.26 10.33 -0.87
C ALA A 55 -24.91 11.72 -1.40
N SER A 56 -25.00 11.91 -2.71
CA SER A 56 -24.84 13.20 -3.37
C SER A 56 -26.11 13.49 -4.19
N TYR A 57 -26.48 14.75 -4.27
CA TYR A 57 -27.55 15.19 -5.14
C TYR A 57 -26.99 15.49 -6.53
N ASP A 58 -27.65 14.94 -7.53
CA ASP A 58 -27.43 15.26 -8.94
C ASP A 58 -28.83 15.39 -9.61
N ALA A 59 -29.07 16.53 -10.17
CA ALA A 59 -30.36 16.79 -10.83
C ALA A 59 -30.57 15.96 -12.11
N TYR A 60 -29.46 15.51 -12.72
CA TYR A 60 -29.49 14.82 -14.01
C TYR A 60 -28.53 13.61 -14.03
N PRO A 61 -28.69 12.64 -13.12
CA PRO A 61 -27.82 11.47 -13.11
C PRO A 61 -28.07 10.61 -14.36
N TYR A 62 -27.02 10.09 -14.95
CA TYR A 62 -27.15 9.11 -16.00
C TYR A 62 -27.45 7.74 -15.41
N ILE A 63 -28.61 7.17 -15.75
CA ILE A 63 -29.02 5.84 -15.30
C ILE A 63 -29.39 5.00 -16.53
N ASN A 64 -28.72 3.85 -16.67
CA ASN A 64 -29.07 2.84 -17.67
C ASN A 64 -29.67 1.61 -16.97
N PRO A 65 -31.00 1.44 -16.95
CA PRO A 65 -31.65 0.30 -16.31
C PRO A 65 -31.37 -1.02 -17.03
N HIS A 66 -31.00 -0.97 -18.30
CA HIS A 66 -30.70 -2.14 -19.14
C HIS A 66 -29.20 -2.45 -19.21
N ALA A 67 -28.38 -1.83 -18.37
CA ALA A 67 -26.95 -2.07 -18.34
C ALA A 67 -26.65 -3.54 -18.03
N LYS A 68 -25.91 -4.19 -18.92
CA LYS A 68 -25.44 -5.56 -18.71
C LYS A 68 -24.35 -5.57 -17.63
N PRO A 69 -24.28 -6.63 -16.79
CA PRO A 69 -23.18 -6.79 -15.85
C PRO A 69 -21.84 -6.79 -16.58
N TYR A 70 -20.88 -6.06 -16.03
CA TYR A 70 -19.51 -6.04 -16.53
C TYR A 70 -18.85 -7.41 -16.31
N ARG A 71 -18.25 -7.98 -17.34
CA ARG A 71 -17.66 -9.32 -17.33
C ARG A 71 -16.14 -9.31 -17.48
N GLY A 72 -15.54 -8.16 -17.74
CA GLY A 72 -14.09 -8.04 -17.85
C GLY A 72 -13.42 -8.47 -16.58
N VAL A 73 -12.39 -9.31 -16.68
CA VAL A 73 -11.55 -9.74 -15.59
C VAL A 73 -10.12 -9.59 -16.07
N LEU A 74 -9.32 -8.79 -15.38
CA LEU A 74 -7.88 -8.89 -15.55
C LEU A 74 -7.46 -10.25 -14.99
N LYS A 75 -7.15 -11.19 -15.90
CA LYS A 75 -6.46 -12.41 -15.51
C LYS A 75 -5.14 -11.99 -14.91
N GLU A 76 -5.06 -12.14 -13.60
CA GLU A 76 -3.90 -11.87 -12.76
C GLU A 76 -3.41 -10.40 -12.82
N ARG A 77 -3.72 -9.64 -11.76
CA ARG A 77 -2.59 -9.06 -11.08
C ARG A 77 -1.72 -10.24 -10.64
N THR A 78 -0.95 -10.83 -11.52
CA THR A 78 0.40 -10.99 -11.12
C THR A 78 0.79 -9.57 -10.73
N ALA A 79 0.73 -9.23 -9.43
CA ALA A 79 1.81 -8.47 -8.90
C ALA A 79 3.01 -9.20 -9.49
N ARG A 80 3.48 -8.73 -10.64
CA ARG A 80 4.87 -8.84 -10.95
C ARG A 80 5.48 -8.10 -9.76
N ALA A 81 5.65 -8.82 -8.67
CA ALA A 81 6.76 -8.55 -7.80
C ALA A 81 7.85 -8.41 -8.84
N LYS A 82 8.25 -7.14 -9.10
CA LYS A 82 9.30 -6.83 -10.04
C LYS A 82 10.41 -7.69 -9.51
N VAL A 83 10.66 -8.84 -10.16
CA VAL A 83 11.72 -9.76 -9.71
C VAL A 83 12.95 -8.91 -9.89
N ARG A 84 13.36 -8.29 -8.79
CA ARG A 84 14.54 -7.43 -8.79
C ARG A 84 15.68 -8.30 -9.27
N THR A 85 16.44 -7.82 -10.24
CA THR A 85 17.68 -8.48 -10.62
C THR A 85 18.59 -8.58 -9.39
N ALA A 86 19.50 -9.54 -9.37
CA ALA A 86 20.44 -9.68 -8.25
C ALA A 86 21.18 -8.36 -7.95
N ARG A 87 21.56 -7.62 -8.99
CA ARG A 87 22.20 -6.31 -8.88
C ARG A 87 21.26 -5.23 -8.28
N GLU A 88 19.99 -5.22 -8.66
CA GLU A 88 19.00 -4.28 -8.08
C GLU A 88 18.75 -4.59 -6.61
N LYS A 89 18.77 -5.87 -6.22
CA LYS A 89 18.65 -6.28 -4.82
C LYS A 89 19.86 -5.86 -4.02
N GLU A 90 21.07 -6.10 -4.51
CA GLU A 90 22.31 -5.69 -3.85
C GLU A 90 22.36 -4.17 -3.62
N LEU A 91 22.02 -3.37 -4.63
CA LEU A 91 21.96 -1.92 -4.51
C LEU A 91 20.89 -1.45 -3.50
N LEU A 92 19.77 -2.15 -3.39
CA LEU A 92 18.74 -1.85 -2.40
C LEU A 92 19.23 -2.19 -1.00
N ASP A 93 19.83 -3.37 -0.84
CA ASP A 93 20.40 -3.81 0.44
C ASP A 93 21.46 -2.81 0.93
N GLU A 94 22.38 -2.40 0.07
CA GLU A 94 23.33 -1.34 0.41
C GLU A 94 22.66 -0.05 0.90
N LYS A 95 21.60 0.38 0.23
CA LYS A 95 20.85 1.58 0.63
C LYS A 95 20.21 1.41 2.01
N VAL A 96 19.56 0.28 2.26
CA VAL A 96 18.90 0.00 3.53
C VAL A 96 19.93 -0.06 4.66
N TYR A 97 21.03 -0.78 4.47
CA TYR A 97 22.08 -0.87 5.48
C TYR A 97 22.77 0.47 5.76
N LYS A 98 22.99 1.30 4.74
CA LYS A 98 23.54 2.67 4.90
C LYS A 98 22.59 3.54 5.74
N LEU A 99 21.27 3.49 5.48
CA LEU A 99 20.30 4.24 6.27
C LEU A 99 20.23 3.75 7.72
N ILE A 100 20.21 2.44 7.96
CA ILE A 100 20.20 1.88 9.33
C ILE A 100 21.49 2.25 10.07
N LYS A 101 22.63 2.21 9.40
CA LYS A 101 23.91 2.67 9.97
C LYS A 101 23.81 4.14 10.40
N LYS A 102 23.29 5.00 9.54
CA LYS A 102 23.11 6.42 9.82
C LYS A 102 22.14 6.68 10.97
N ILE A 103 21.01 5.96 11.04
CA ILE A 103 20.07 6.01 12.17
C ILE A 103 20.79 5.71 13.48
N ARG A 104 21.66 4.71 13.50
CA ARG A 104 22.43 4.32 14.68
C ARG A 104 23.50 5.34 15.05
N GLU A 105 24.24 5.86 14.09
CA GLU A 105 25.30 6.86 14.32
C GLU A 105 24.72 8.18 14.84
N GLU A 106 23.60 8.62 14.26
CA GLU A 106 22.88 9.84 14.68
C GLU A 106 22.00 9.61 15.92
N LYS A 107 21.87 8.36 16.39
CA LYS A 107 20.94 7.95 17.47
C LYS A 107 19.52 8.47 17.28
N LYS A 108 19.05 8.43 16.02
CA LYS A 108 17.80 9.04 15.63
C LYS A 108 16.64 8.09 15.85
N ASP A 109 15.60 8.54 16.57
CA ASP A 109 14.35 7.81 16.70
C ASP A 109 13.45 8.11 15.49
N ILE A 110 13.13 7.08 14.70
CA ILE A 110 12.17 7.12 13.59
C ILE A 110 10.95 6.23 13.86
N THR A 111 10.83 5.74 15.09
CA THR A 111 9.85 4.74 15.51
C THR A 111 8.96 5.21 16.67
N ASP A 112 9.00 6.49 17.02
CA ASP A 112 8.17 7.06 18.09
C ASP A 112 6.67 6.99 17.77
N ASP A 113 6.30 7.18 16.51
CA ASP A 113 4.94 6.96 16.00
C ASP A 113 4.69 5.46 15.78
N TYR A 114 3.59 4.95 16.37
CA TYR A 114 3.23 3.53 16.30
C TYR A 114 3.00 3.06 14.87
N HIS A 115 2.37 3.89 14.04
CA HIS A 115 2.08 3.52 12.64
C HIS A 115 3.37 3.39 11.81
N ASP A 116 4.29 4.35 11.96
CA ASP A 116 5.61 4.30 11.32
C ASP A 116 6.38 3.05 11.79
N TRP A 117 6.41 2.79 13.09
CA TRP A 117 7.05 1.60 13.66
C TRP A 117 6.47 0.29 13.11
N TYR A 118 5.14 0.18 13.06
CA TYR A 118 4.46 -0.97 12.47
C TYR A 118 4.81 -1.14 10.99
N CYS A 119 4.76 -0.07 10.20
CA CYS A 119 5.08 -0.10 8.78
C CYS A 119 6.54 -0.48 8.51
N ILE A 120 7.48 0.02 9.31
CA ILE A 120 8.90 -0.38 9.26
C ILE A 120 9.04 -1.87 9.52
N GLY A 121 8.41 -2.38 10.59
CA GLY A 121 8.44 -3.80 10.93
C GLY A 121 7.92 -4.68 9.79
N CYS A 122 6.78 -4.33 9.20
CA CYS A 122 6.21 -5.06 8.07
C CYS A 122 7.10 -5.00 6.82
N ALA A 123 7.68 -3.84 6.51
CA ALA A 123 8.58 -3.68 5.36
C ALA A 123 9.85 -4.53 5.49
N LEU A 124 10.47 -4.52 6.66
CA LEU A 124 11.67 -5.32 6.95
C LEU A 124 11.36 -6.82 7.02
N ALA A 125 10.22 -7.20 7.63
CA ALA A 125 9.78 -8.59 7.68
C ALA A 125 9.54 -9.17 6.28
N HIS A 126 8.95 -8.37 5.41
CA HIS A 126 8.64 -8.80 4.05
C HIS A 126 9.87 -8.89 3.14
N GLU A 127 10.80 -7.96 3.25
CA GLU A 127 12.00 -7.93 2.41
C GLU A 127 13.08 -8.91 2.88
N TYR A 128 13.33 -9.00 4.20
CA TYR A 128 14.46 -9.73 4.79
C TYR A 128 14.06 -10.99 5.55
N GLY A 129 12.76 -11.26 5.69
CA GLY A 129 12.28 -12.44 6.41
C GLY A 129 12.45 -12.37 7.93
N LYS A 130 12.39 -13.55 8.57
CA LYS A 130 12.28 -13.62 10.04
C LYS A 130 13.55 -13.20 10.76
N GLU A 131 14.70 -13.76 10.41
CA GLU A 131 15.93 -13.59 11.18
C GLU A 131 16.56 -12.21 10.95
N GLU A 132 16.89 -11.93 9.70
CA GLU A 132 17.55 -10.67 9.35
C GLU A 132 16.60 -9.47 9.51
N GLY A 133 15.32 -9.61 9.11
CA GLY A 133 14.33 -8.56 9.30
C GLY A 133 14.14 -8.19 10.78
N LEU A 134 14.09 -9.18 11.68
CA LEU A 134 14.00 -8.93 13.13
C LEU A 134 15.25 -8.19 13.63
N ARG A 135 16.43 -8.64 13.23
CA ARG A 135 17.70 -7.99 13.60
C ARG A 135 17.73 -6.53 13.18
N LEU A 136 17.33 -6.22 11.94
CA LEU A 136 17.26 -4.87 11.42
C LEU A 136 16.20 -4.03 12.15
N PHE A 137 15.05 -4.63 12.48
CA PHE A 137 13.98 -3.96 13.21
C PHE A 137 14.40 -3.53 14.61
N HIS A 138 15.15 -4.36 15.34
CA HIS A 138 15.76 -3.98 16.61
C HIS A 138 16.73 -2.81 16.44
N LEU A 139 17.61 -2.87 15.41
CA LEU A 139 18.59 -1.82 15.16
C LEU A 139 17.94 -0.44 14.88
N VAL A 140 16.79 -0.44 14.24
CA VAL A 140 16.03 0.81 13.96
C VAL A 140 15.28 1.28 15.21
N SER A 141 14.75 0.35 16.02
CA SER A 141 13.89 0.67 17.16
C SER A 141 14.66 1.06 18.44
N MET A 142 15.93 0.63 18.56
CA MET A 142 16.69 0.74 19.81
C MET A 142 16.94 2.17 20.34
N HIS A 143 16.72 3.18 19.51
CA HIS A 143 16.89 4.58 19.91
C HIS A 143 15.59 5.24 20.38
N SER A 144 14.48 4.53 20.28
CA SER A 144 13.21 4.99 20.84
C SER A 144 13.21 4.88 22.35
N LYS A 145 12.66 5.90 23.02
CA LYS A 145 12.43 5.88 24.48
C LYS A 145 11.45 4.77 24.90
N LYS A 146 10.64 4.29 23.95
CA LYS A 146 9.64 3.23 24.13
C LYS A 146 10.17 1.84 23.76
N TYR A 147 11.45 1.72 23.47
CA TYR A 147 12.03 0.44 23.03
C TYR A 147 12.13 -0.57 24.18
N TYR A 148 11.44 -1.70 23.99
CA TYR A 148 11.57 -2.90 24.80
C TYR A 148 11.82 -4.11 23.89
N PRO A 149 12.90 -4.89 24.10
CA PRO A 149 13.23 -6.00 23.21
C PRO A 149 12.08 -7.00 23.02
N THR A 150 11.41 -7.40 24.11
CA THR A 150 10.30 -8.36 24.07
C THR A 150 9.09 -7.85 23.32
N GLU A 151 8.78 -6.57 23.42
CA GLU A 151 7.68 -5.94 22.67
C GLU A 151 8.02 -5.84 21.18
N CYS A 152 9.28 -5.53 20.87
CA CYS A 152 9.81 -5.50 19.51
C CYS A 152 9.68 -6.88 18.85
N ASP A 153 10.08 -7.96 19.55
CA ASP A 153 9.92 -9.34 19.09
C ASP A 153 8.46 -9.69 18.81
N GLN A 154 7.56 -9.36 19.75
CA GLN A 154 6.13 -9.63 19.63
C GLN A 154 5.50 -8.86 18.46
N GLN A 155 5.87 -7.62 18.30
CA GLN A 155 5.39 -6.79 17.21
C GLN A 155 5.89 -7.29 15.87
N PHE A 156 7.16 -7.68 15.77
CA PHE A 156 7.72 -8.23 14.55
C PHE A 156 7.06 -9.56 14.16
N ALA A 157 6.73 -10.41 15.13
CA ALA A 157 5.98 -11.65 14.90
C ALA A 157 4.58 -11.37 14.30
N LYS A 158 3.93 -10.25 14.66
CA LYS A 158 2.68 -9.80 14.04
C LYS A 158 2.93 -9.29 12.61
N CYS A 159 4.02 -8.53 12.40
CA CYS A 159 4.41 -8.01 11.09
C CYS A 159 4.64 -9.11 10.05
N LEU A 160 5.26 -10.25 10.46
CA LEU A 160 5.47 -11.41 9.59
C LEU A 160 4.17 -12.03 9.04
N ARG A 161 3.06 -11.89 9.77
CA ARG A 161 1.74 -12.43 9.40
C ARG A 161 0.83 -11.39 8.76
N SER A 162 1.30 -10.17 8.68
CA SER A 162 0.54 -9.01 8.30
C SER A 162 0.54 -8.79 6.77
N ARG A 163 -0.19 -7.74 6.36
CA ARG A 163 -0.24 -7.27 4.98
C ARG A 163 1.17 -6.94 4.48
N LYS A 164 1.45 -7.31 3.24
CA LYS A 164 2.71 -6.99 2.56
C LYS A 164 2.87 -5.47 2.41
N ILE A 165 3.88 -4.93 3.09
CA ILE A 165 4.33 -3.54 2.94
C ILE A 165 5.70 -3.61 2.29
N GLY A 166 5.89 -2.89 1.18
CA GLY A 166 7.16 -2.87 0.45
C GLY A 166 8.23 -2.08 1.18
N ILE A 167 9.49 -2.39 0.88
CA ILE A 167 10.66 -1.74 1.48
C ILE A 167 10.73 -0.24 1.14
N GLU A 168 10.06 0.19 0.08
CA GLU A 168 9.92 1.58 -0.31
C GLU A 168 9.28 2.43 0.82
N THR A 169 8.39 1.82 1.61
CA THR A 169 7.78 2.47 2.77
C THR A 169 8.82 2.79 3.85
N PHE A 170 9.75 1.86 4.12
CA PHE A 170 10.87 2.13 5.03
C PHE A 170 11.73 3.28 4.53
N LEU A 171 12.09 3.29 3.24
CA LEU A 171 12.87 4.37 2.63
C LEU A 171 12.15 5.71 2.73
N TRP A 172 10.84 5.72 2.53
CA TRP A 172 10.01 6.93 2.66
C TRP A 172 9.95 7.43 4.11
N ILE A 173 9.79 6.53 5.10
CA ILE A 173 9.79 6.90 6.52
C ILE A 173 11.15 7.47 6.92
N CYS A 174 12.25 6.86 6.49
CA CYS A 174 13.58 7.44 6.70
C CYS A 174 13.67 8.87 6.19
N LYS A 175 13.21 9.12 4.96
CA LYS A 175 13.18 10.46 4.37
C LYS A 175 12.27 11.43 5.14
N LYS A 176 11.08 10.97 5.57
CA LYS A 176 10.13 11.74 6.40
C LYS A 176 10.80 12.24 7.68
N HIS A 177 11.64 11.42 8.29
CA HIS A 177 12.40 11.75 9.50
C HIS A 177 13.75 12.42 9.21
N GLY A 178 14.03 12.80 7.95
CA GLY A 178 15.27 13.50 7.56
C GLY A 178 16.51 12.60 7.58
N VAL A 179 16.34 11.28 7.49
CA VAL A 179 17.45 10.32 7.28
C VAL A 179 17.56 10.06 5.78
N THR A 180 18.55 10.67 5.15
CA THR A 180 18.81 10.57 3.71
C THR A 180 20.24 10.14 3.45
N PHE A 181 20.56 9.71 2.22
CA PHE A 181 21.91 9.32 1.80
C PHE A 181 22.87 10.49 1.83
#